data_759d6007799a70b3f02de8b126fdcff5
#
_entry.id   759d6007799a70b3f02de8b126fdcff5
#
_cell.length_a   1.000
_cell.length_b   1.000
_cell.length_c   1.000
_cell.angle_alpha   90.00
_cell.angle_beta   90.00
_cell.angle_gamma   90.00
#
_symmetry.space_group_name_H-M   'P 1'
#
loop_
_entity.id
_entity.type
_entity.pdbx_description
1 polymer ?
#
loop_
_entity_poly.entity_id
_entity_poly.type
_entity_poly.pdbx_seq_one_letter_code
_entity_poly.pdbx_strand_id
1 'polypeptide(L)'
;MIMKLAAAAAIAALPVSAMAEVTGPTISGTRLDISAQGTVQRVPDVAIISAGVITTATTAKTAMVSNTTAMTRVLAALRGAGVAERDIATAQIGLSPQYRYVDNQPPVVVGYQANNSVTVRFRDIAKSGAILDALVAAGANQINGPTPQTGIQTFSYTIGANPG
;
A
#
# COMPACT_ATOMS: atom_id res chain seq x y z
N MET A 1 -31.91 -84.73 -15.39
CA MET A 1 -30.44 -84.53 -15.48
C MET A 1 -30.18 -83.12 -14.97
N ILE A 2 -29.76 -83.02 -13.70
CA ILE A 2 -29.80 -81.79 -12.94
C ILE A 2 -28.32 -81.36 -12.73
N MET A 3 -27.92 -80.26 -13.39
CA MET A 3 -26.57 -79.66 -13.20
C MET A 3 -26.64 -78.54 -12.13
N LYS A 4 -26.02 -78.78 -11.01
CA LYS A 4 -25.89 -77.78 -9.93
C LYS A 4 -24.74 -76.86 -10.25
N LEU A 5 -25.02 -75.55 -10.41
CA LEU A 5 -24.01 -74.50 -10.49
C LEU A 5 -23.71 -74.01 -9.08
N ALA A 6 -22.49 -74.20 -8.62
CA ALA A 6 -21.97 -73.66 -7.36
C ALA A 6 -21.39 -72.25 -7.65
N ALA A 7 -21.98 -71.23 -7.08
CA ALA A 7 -21.45 -69.89 -7.11
C ALA A 7 -20.46 -69.68 -5.94
N ALA A 8 -19.17 -69.48 -6.26
CA ALA A 8 -18.18 -69.11 -5.29
C ALA A 8 -18.18 -67.61 -5.07
N ALA A 9 -18.56 -67.15 -3.89
CA ALA A 9 -18.45 -65.75 -3.46
C ALA A 9 -17.03 -65.44 -3.04
N ALA A 10 -16.32 -64.64 -3.82
CA ALA A 10 -15.01 -64.09 -3.42
C ALA A 10 -15.19 -62.85 -2.54
N ILE A 11 -14.88 -62.95 -1.29
CA ILE A 11 -14.84 -61.83 -0.34
C ILE A 11 -13.50 -61.08 -0.56
N ALA A 12 -13.58 -59.91 -1.18
CA ALA A 12 -12.43 -59.00 -1.32
C ALA A 12 -12.17 -58.32 0.02
N ALA A 13 -11.09 -58.72 0.68
CA ALA A 13 -10.59 -58.04 1.87
C ALA A 13 -9.91 -56.72 1.43
N LEU A 14 -10.52 -55.58 1.74
CA LEU A 14 -9.93 -54.26 1.58
C LEU A 14 -8.87 -54.04 2.70
N PRO A 15 -7.68 -53.55 2.38
CA PRO A 15 -6.72 -53.20 3.41
C PRO A 15 -7.20 -51.93 4.13
N VAL A 16 -7.46 -52.05 5.41
CA VAL A 16 -7.65 -50.91 6.31
C VAL A 16 -6.28 -50.25 6.47
N SER A 17 -6.11 -49.10 5.84
CA SER A 17 -4.95 -48.25 6.07
C SER A 17 -4.99 -47.75 7.51
N ALA A 18 -4.11 -48.31 8.36
CA ALA A 18 -3.88 -47.80 9.70
C ALA A 18 -3.33 -46.35 9.57
N MET A 19 -4.14 -45.36 9.89
CA MET A 19 -3.65 -44.03 10.13
C MET A 19 -2.76 -44.06 11.34
N ALA A 20 -1.45 -43.91 11.13
CA ALA A 20 -0.50 -43.75 12.23
C ALA A 20 -0.82 -42.37 12.85
N GLU A 21 -1.40 -42.39 14.02
CA GLU A 21 -1.58 -41.22 14.86
C GLU A 21 -0.17 -40.75 15.26
N VAL A 22 0.25 -39.61 14.73
CA VAL A 22 1.52 -38.97 15.10
C VAL A 22 1.33 -38.42 16.51
N THR A 23 1.62 -39.28 17.49
CA THR A 23 1.68 -38.91 18.90
C THR A 23 2.91 -37.99 19.04
N GLY A 24 2.72 -36.69 19.11
CA GLY A 24 3.79 -35.77 19.46
C GLY A 24 4.35 -36.08 20.84
N PRO A 25 5.61 -35.75 21.13
CA PRO A 25 6.23 -36.05 22.42
C PRO A 25 5.39 -35.45 23.54
N THR A 26 4.97 -36.30 24.46
CA THR A 26 4.29 -35.88 25.70
C THR A 26 5.30 -35.15 26.56
N ILE A 27 5.13 -33.82 26.66
CA ILE A 27 5.92 -32.97 27.54
C ILE A 27 5.46 -33.23 28.97
N SER A 28 6.26 -34.00 29.75
CA SER A 28 6.03 -34.16 31.17
C SER A 28 6.71 -33.02 31.93
N GLY A 29 5.95 -32.02 32.30
CA GLY A 29 6.44 -30.85 33.00
C GLY A 29 5.50 -29.64 32.85
N THR A 30 5.75 -28.63 33.64
CA THR A 30 4.97 -27.35 33.51
C THR A 30 5.52 -26.55 32.32
N ARG A 31 4.72 -26.41 31.28
CA ARG A 31 5.04 -25.50 30.17
C ARG A 31 4.66 -24.09 30.56
N LEU A 32 5.64 -23.20 30.57
CA LEU A 32 5.43 -21.77 30.80
C LEU A 32 5.68 -21.01 29.47
N ASP A 33 4.62 -20.50 28.87
CA ASP A 33 4.71 -19.63 27.69
C ASP A 33 4.59 -18.18 28.16
N ILE A 34 5.67 -17.41 28.03
CA ILE A 34 5.69 -15.99 28.37
C ILE A 34 5.81 -15.18 27.08
N SER A 35 4.86 -14.27 26.84
CA SER A 35 4.95 -13.27 25.80
C SER A 35 5.11 -11.88 26.43
N ALA A 36 6.12 -11.13 26.00
CA ALA A 36 6.30 -9.73 26.40
C ALA A 36 6.20 -8.86 25.18
N GLN A 37 5.41 -7.78 25.28
CA GLN A 37 5.28 -6.76 24.24
C GLN A 37 5.84 -5.44 24.75
N GLY A 38 6.81 -4.88 24.03
CA GLY A 38 7.36 -3.56 24.31
C GLY A 38 6.97 -2.58 23.22
N THR A 39 6.47 -1.41 23.61
CA THR A 39 6.15 -0.31 22.68
C THR A 39 7.13 0.84 22.95
N VAL A 40 7.85 1.27 21.91
CA VAL A 40 8.71 2.46 21.97
C VAL A 40 8.03 3.58 21.18
N GLN A 41 7.75 4.68 21.86
CA GLN A 41 7.20 5.88 21.25
C GLN A 41 8.33 6.89 21.04
N ARG A 42 8.52 7.36 19.80
CA ARG A 42 9.52 8.38 19.45
C ARG A 42 8.80 9.58 18.86
N VAL A 43 9.41 10.76 19.04
CA VAL A 43 8.96 11.96 18.33
C VAL A 43 9.14 11.73 16.84
N PRO A 44 8.16 12.08 15.98
CA PRO A 44 8.28 11.96 14.54
C PRO A 44 9.50 12.76 14.04
N ASP A 45 10.36 12.10 13.30
CA ASP A 45 11.55 12.68 12.66
C ASP A 45 11.40 12.79 11.14
N VAL A 46 10.30 12.28 10.60
CA VAL A 46 9.97 12.31 9.18
C VAL A 46 8.52 12.73 9.00
N ALA A 47 8.26 13.63 8.06
CA ALA A 47 6.93 13.95 7.59
C ALA A 47 6.77 13.59 6.11
N ILE A 48 5.62 13.06 5.74
CA ILE A 48 5.26 12.78 4.35
C ILE A 48 4.27 13.83 3.88
N ILE A 49 4.56 14.44 2.74
CA ILE A 49 3.70 15.39 2.05
C ILE A 49 3.44 14.86 0.64
N SER A 50 2.19 14.91 0.21
CA SER A 50 1.84 14.69 -1.18
C SER A 50 1.52 16.03 -1.83
N ALA A 51 2.22 16.36 -2.91
CA ALA A 51 1.99 17.56 -3.69
C ALA A 51 1.60 17.16 -5.11
N GLY A 52 0.59 17.82 -5.67
CA GLY A 52 0.07 17.51 -7.00
C GLY A 52 -0.27 18.76 -7.81
N VAL A 53 -0.38 18.52 -9.10
CA VAL A 53 -0.84 19.48 -10.09
C VAL A 53 -2.02 18.89 -10.85
N ILE A 54 -3.14 19.60 -10.84
CA ILE A 54 -4.29 19.33 -11.68
C ILE A 54 -4.41 20.45 -12.73
N THR A 55 -4.53 20.05 -13.98
CA THR A 55 -4.76 20.96 -15.10
C THR A 55 -5.93 20.50 -15.94
N THR A 56 -6.70 21.45 -16.47
CA THR A 56 -7.81 21.18 -17.38
C THR A 56 -7.57 21.89 -18.70
N ALA A 57 -7.97 21.24 -19.80
CA ALA A 57 -7.93 21.84 -21.14
C ALA A 57 -8.99 21.20 -22.05
N THR A 58 -9.26 21.81 -23.18
CA THR A 58 -10.21 21.28 -24.17
C THR A 58 -9.71 20.01 -24.85
N THR A 59 -8.39 19.79 -24.92
CA THR A 59 -7.79 18.60 -25.50
C THR A 59 -6.91 17.85 -24.48
N ALA A 60 -6.87 16.55 -24.60
CA ALA A 60 -6.02 15.67 -23.77
C ALA A 60 -4.55 16.07 -23.85
N LYS A 61 -4.06 16.36 -25.06
CA LYS A 61 -2.67 16.77 -25.29
C LYS A 61 -2.32 18.05 -24.55
N THR A 62 -3.16 19.08 -24.66
CA THR A 62 -2.94 20.37 -23.99
C THR A 62 -2.97 20.20 -22.48
N ALA A 63 -3.93 19.44 -21.93
CA ALA A 63 -4.00 19.16 -20.51
C ALA A 63 -2.71 18.50 -19.98
N MET A 64 -2.20 17.49 -20.68
CA MET A 64 -0.98 16.79 -20.29
C MET A 64 0.27 17.67 -20.41
N VAL A 65 0.43 18.45 -21.49
CA VAL A 65 1.58 19.34 -21.65
C VAL A 65 1.62 20.40 -20.56
N SER A 66 0.48 21.04 -20.27
CA SER A 66 0.37 22.02 -19.20
C SER A 66 0.69 21.41 -17.84
N ASN A 67 0.20 20.19 -17.59
CA ASN A 67 0.44 19.47 -16.36
C ASN A 67 1.93 19.14 -16.18
N THR A 68 2.59 18.60 -17.21
CA THR A 68 4.01 18.28 -17.18
C THR A 68 4.86 19.53 -16.94
N THR A 69 4.52 20.64 -17.59
CA THR A 69 5.24 21.91 -17.39
C THR A 69 5.11 22.42 -15.96
N ALA A 70 3.92 22.35 -15.38
CA ALA A 70 3.70 22.78 -14.00
C ALA A 70 4.40 21.84 -13.01
N MET A 71 4.32 20.52 -13.21
CA MET A 71 4.98 19.55 -12.36
C MET A 71 6.52 19.68 -12.40
N THR A 72 7.09 20.01 -13.56
CA THR A 72 8.54 20.27 -13.67
C THR A 72 8.97 21.45 -12.80
N ARG A 73 8.17 22.51 -12.70
CA ARG A 73 8.41 23.63 -11.80
C ARG A 73 8.32 23.23 -10.32
N VAL A 74 7.32 22.41 -9.99
CA VAL A 74 7.15 21.86 -8.63
C VAL A 74 8.36 21.03 -8.22
N LEU A 75 8.85 20.14 -9.10
CA LEU A 75 10.05 19.35 -8.85
C LEU A 75 11.31 20.22 -8.71
N ALA A 76 11.43 21.26 -9.52
CA ALA A 76 12.54 22.22 -9.40
C ALA A 76 12.50 22.97 -8.07
N ALA A 77 11.32 23.37 -7.59
CA ALA A 77 11.14 24.01 -6.29
C ALA A 77 11.53 23.09 -5.13
N LEU A 78 11.15 21.79 -5.19
CA LEU A 78 11.55 20.81 -4.18
C LEU A 78 13.07 20.64 -4.12
N ARG A 79 13.74 20.53 -5.26
CA ARG A 79 15.20 20.43 -5.32
C ARG A 79 15.86 21.73 -4.79
N GLY A 80 15.33 22.90 -5.18
CA GLY A 80 15.79 24.20 -4.68
C GLY A 80 15.61 24.36 -3.17
N ALA A 81 14.60 23.74 -2.59
CA ALA A 81 14.37 23.71 -1.15
C ALA A 81 15.24 22.66 -0.41
N GLY A 82 16.14 21.98 -1.12
CA GLY A 82 17.10 21.03 -0.55
C GLY A 82 16.53 19.63 -0.32
N VAL A 83 15.40 19.28 -0.92
CA VAL A 83 14.87 17.92 -0.85
C VAL A 83 15.69 17.00 -1.75
N ALA A 84 16.24 15.93 -1.18
CA ALA A 84 17.03 14.98 -1.92
C ALA A 84 16.14 14.17 -2.89
N GLU A 85 16.67 13.84 -4.07
CA GLU A 85 15.91 13.13 -5.11
C GLU A 85 15.39 11.76 -4.65
N ARG A 86 16.14 11.07 -3.80
CA ARG A 86 15.71 9.81 -3.16
C ARG A 86 14.49 9.94 -2.25
N ASP A 87 14.18 11.15 -1.79
CA ASP A 87 13.06 11.45 -0.91
C ASP A 87 11.83 11.97 -1.71
N ILE A 88 11.93 12.03 -3.05
CA ILE A 88 10.87 12.41 -3.98
C ILE A 88 10.45 11.17 -4.77
N ALA A 89 9.20 10.77 -4.67
CA ALA A 89 8.64 9.67 -5.44
C ALA A 89 7.41 10.13 -6.23
N THR A 90 7.34 9.79 -7.52
CA THR A 90 6.11 9.99 -8.30
C THR A 90 5.04 9.04 -7.79
N ALA A 91 3.90 9.58 -7.36
CA ALA A 91 2.82 8.79 -6.78
C ALA A 91 1.76 8.40 -7.82
N GLN A 92 1.39 9.34 -8.69
CA GLN A 92 0.32 9.11 -9.66
C GLN A 92 0.45 10.05 -10.85
N ILE A 93 0.12 9.54 -12.04
CA ILE A 93 -0.11 10.32 -13.26
C ILE A 93 -1.42 9.81 -13.86
N GLY A 94 -2.34 10.71 -14.17
CA GLY A 94 -3.63 10.35 -14.74
C GLY A 94 -4.17 11.40 -15.69
N LEU A 95 -5.05 10.95 -16.60
CA LEU A 95 -5.79 11.78 -17.52
C LEU A 95 -7.23 11.28 -17.58
N SER A 96 -8.19 12.18 -17.40
CA SER A 96 -9.61 11.84 -17.39
C SER A 96 -10.41 12.83 -18.25
N PRO A 97 -11.38 12.36 -19.04
CA PRO A 97 -12.31 13.25 -19.73
C PRO A 97 -13.26 13.92 -18.71
N GLN A 98 -13.63 15.14 -18.99
CA GLN A 98 -14.65 15.89 -18.26
C GLN A 98 -15.94 15.88 -19.06
N TYR A 99 -17.03 15.42 -18.42
CA TYR A 99 -18.34 15.31 -19.03
C TYR A 99 -19.27 16.40 -18.53
N ARG A 100 -20.07 16.94 -19.44
CA ARG A 100 -21.24 17.74 -19.12
C ARG A 100 -22.48 16.85 -19.27
N TYR A 101 -23.29 16.83 -18.24
CA TYR A 101 -24.58 16.13 -18.22
C TYR A 101 -25.70 17.15 -18.41
N VAL A 102 -26.62 16.84 -19.31
CA VAL A 102 -27.85 17.61 -19.56
C VAL A 102 -29.01 16.60 -19.50
N ASP A 103 -30.10 16.98 -18.85
CA ASP A 103 -31.26 16.11 -18.70
C ASP A 103 -31.77 15.61 -20.06
N ASN A 104 -32.05 14.31 -20.12
CA ASN A 104 -32.50 13.61 -21.33
C ASN A 104 -31.54 13.67 -22.55
N GLN A 105 -30.27 13.94 -22.33
CA GLN A 105 -29.23 13.91 -23.37
C GLN A 105 -28.05 13.02 -22.98
N PRO A 106 -27.37 12.37 -23.93
CA PRO A 106 -26.13 11.68 -23.66
C PRO A 106 -25.05 12.62 -23.10
N PRO A 107 -24.17 12.13 -22.19
CA PRO A 107 -23.06 12.91 -21.70
C PRO A 107 -22.12 13.35 -22.82
N VAL A 108 -21.72 14.62 -22.81
CA VAL A 108 -20.82 15.20 -23.82
C VAL A 108 -19.48 15.52 -23.17
N VAL A 109 -18.38 15.09 -23.79
CA VAL A 109 -17.02 15.45 -23.33
C VAL A 109 -16.80 16.93 -23.62
N VAL A 110 -16.52 17.71 -22.58
CA VAL A 110 -16.29 19.16 -22.66
C VAL A 110 -14.82 19.55 -22.46
N GLY A 111 -13.99 18.60 -22.05
CA GLY A 111 -12.56 18.82 -21.81
C GLY A 111 -11.88 17.60 -21.22
N TYR A 112 -10.64 17.80 -20.82
CA TYR A 112 -9.80 16.78 -20.20
C TYR A 112 -9.11 17.36 -18.99
N GLN A 113 -9.00 16.56 -17.95
CA GLN A 113 -8.27 16.87 -16.74
C GLN A 113 -7.05 15.95 -16.64
N ALA A 114 -5.87 16.53 -16.52
CA ALA A 114 -4.64 15.81 -16.20
C ALA A 114 -4.29 16.05 -14.73
N ASN A 115 -3.91 14.99 -14.05
CA ASN A 115 -3.40 15.02 -12.68
C ASN A 115 -2.02 14.38 -12.62
N ASN A 116 -1.15 14.96 -11.81
CA ASN A 116 0.16 14.41 -11.51
C ASN A 116 0.49 14.73 -10.05
N SER A 117 0.95 13.74 -9.30
CA SER A 117 1.29 13.93 -7.90
C SER A 117 2.61 13.24 -7.55
N VAL A 118 3.29 13.84 -6.59
CA VAL A 118 4.54 13.33 -6.02
C VAL A 118 4.38 13.21 -4.50
N THR A 119 4.97 12.19 -3.95
CA THR A 119 5.10 12.02 -2.50
C THR A 119 6.51 12.42 -2.11
N VAL A 120 6.62 13.26 -1.11
CA VAL A 120 7.88 13.82 -0.63
C VAL A 120 8.07 13.47 0.84
N ARG A 121 9.23 12.94 1.17
CA ARG A 121 9.61 12.60 2.52
C ARG A 121 10.53 13.69 3.10
N PHE A 122 10.05 14.40 4.11
CA PHE A 122 10.80 15.44 4.80
C PHE A 122 11.42 14.93 6.10
N ARG A 123 12.71 15.18 6.26
CA ARG A 123 13.48 14.84 7.48
C ARG A 123 13.63 16.04 8.42
N ASP A 124 13.29 17.23 7.97
CA ASP A 124 13.29 18.46 8.76
C ASP A 124 11.88 19.05 8.77
N ILE A 125 11.10 18.64 9.77
CA ILE A 125 9.70 19.03 9.91
C ILE A 125 9.56 20.55 10.12
N ALA A 126 10.56 21.20 10.71
CA ALA A 126 10.52 22.64 10.96
C ALA A 126 10.49 23.46 9.65
N LYS A 127 11.09 22.93 8.58
CA LYS A 127 11.11 23.58 7.26
C LYS A 127 9.88 23.27 6.39
N SER A 128 8.98 22.40 6.84
CA SER A 128 7.85 21.94 6.02
C SER A 128 6.95 23.09 5.56
N GLY A 129 6.73 24.11 6.40
CA GLY A 129 5.92 25.29 6.05
C GLY A 129 6.50 26.06 4.85
N ALA A 130 7.78 26.43 4.92
CA ALA A 130 8.44 27.16 3.84
C ALA A 130 8.47 26.36 2.52
N ILE A 131 8.57 25.04 2.62
CA ILE A 131 8.55 24.16 1.45
C ILE A 131 7.13 24.11 0.85
N LEU A 132 6.09 24.04 1.68
CA LEU A 132 4.70 24.10 1.22
C LEU A 132 4.43 25.40 0.46
N ASP A 133 4.86 26.54 1.00
CA ASP A 133 4.72 27.84 0.35
C ASP A 133 5.43 27.86 -1.03
N ALA A 134 6.64 27.31 -1.10
CA ALA A 134 7.39 27.20 -2.34
C ALA A 134 6.70 26.30 -3.37
N LEU A 135 6.05 25.21 -2.94
CA LEU A 135 5.27 24.32 -3.81
C LEU A 135 4.05 25.01 -4.40
N VAL A 136 3.30 25.76 -3.57
CA VAL A 136 2.15 26.55 -4.02
C VAL A 136 2.59 27.61 -5.03
N ALA A 137 3.67 28.34 -4.74
CA ALA A 137 4.24 29.33 -5.63
C ALA A 137 4.74 28.72 -6.97
N ALA A 138 5.20 27.47 -6.96
CA ALA A 138 5.62 26.74 -8.16
C ALA A 138 4.44 26.23 -9.01
N GLY A 139 3.21 26.27 -8.46
CA GLY A 139 1.99 25.86 -9.15
C GLY A 139 1.37 24.54 -8.69
N ALA A 140 1.79 24.01 -7.56
CA ALA A 140 1.07 22.92 -6.91
C ALA A 140 -0.30 23.42 -6.46
N ASN A 141 -1.37 22.75 -6.87
CA ASN A 141 -2.75 23.10 -6.53
C ASN A 141 -3.49 21.97 -5.79
N GLN A 142 -2.78 20.90 -5.49
CA GLN A 142 -3.23 19.81 -4.64
C GLN A 142 -2.13 19.48 -3.65
N ILE A 143 -2.38 19.69 -2.36
CA ILE A 143 -1.42 19.40 -1.30
C ILE A 143 -2.13 18.68 -0.17
N ASN A 144 -1.55 17.54 0.25
CA ASN A 144 -2.01 16.74 1.37
C ASN A 144 -0.84 16.50 2.33
N GLY A 145 -1.07 16.72 3.61
CA GLY A 145 -0.06 16.57 4.68
C GLY A 145 0.35 17.91 5.26
N PRO A 146 1.34 17.94 6.15
CA PRO A 146 2.26 16.85 6.48
C PRO A 146 1.66 15.75 7.35
N THR A 147 1.90 14.51 6.99
CA THR A 147 1.55 13.37 7.82
C THR A 147 2.80 12.94 8.59
N PRO A 148 2.85 13.15 9.92
CA PRO A 148 3.99 12.73 10.72
C PRO A 148 4.07 11.21 10.74
N GLN A 149 5.26 10.68 10.51
CA GLN A 149 5.53 9.24 10.65
C GLN A 149 6.13 9.01 12.02
N THR A 150 5.34 8.45 12.91
CA THR A 150 5.81 7.99 14.21
C THR A 150 6.35 6.57 14.02
N GLY A 151 7.62 6.37 14.26
CA GLY A 151 8.22 5.05 14.30
C GLY A 151 7.75 4.29 15.53
N ILE A 152 6.55 3.71 15.49
CA ILE A 152 6.11 2.75 16.50
C ILE A 152 6.75 1.41 16.12
N GLN A 153 7.75 0.99 16.89
CA GLN A 153 8.29 -0.36 16.77
C GLN A 153 7.69 -1.21 17.89
N THR A 154 6.88 -2.17 17.50
CA THR A 154 6.36 -3.18 18.44
C THR A 154 7.28 -4.40 18.35
N PHE A 155 7.93 -4.71 19.45
CA PHE A 155 8.74 -5.93 19.58
C PHE A 155 7.93 -6.94 20.39
N SER A 156 7.71 -8.13 19.82
CA SER A 156 7.15 -9.28 20.55
C SER A 156 8.21 -10.35 20.68
N TYR A 157 8.50 -10.78 21.90
CA TYR A 157 9.35 -11.90 22.18
C TYR A 157 8.51 -13.03 22.81
N THR A 158 8.61 -14.21 22.22
CA THR A 158 8.05 -15.42 22.82
C THR A 158 9.21 -16.29 23.29
N ILE A 159 9.33 -16.50 24.59
CA ILE A 159 10.32 -17.39 25.16
C ILE A 159 9.58 -18.71 25.45
N GLY A 160 9.82 -19.71 24.62
CA GLY A 160 9.43 -21.08 24.90
C GLY A 160 10.51 -21.73 25.78
N ALA A 161 10.18 -22.12 27.01
CA ALA A 161 11.05 -22.98 27.78
C ALA A 161 11.01 -24.38 27.17
N ASN A 162 12.13 -24.86 26.63
CA ASN A 162 12.29 -26.22 26.22
C ASN A 162 12.79 -27.00 27.47
N PRO A 163 11.98 -27.90 28.08
CA PRO A 163 12.49 -28.76 29.12
C PRO A 163 13.40 -29.79 28.45
N GLY A 164 14.72 -29.72 28.72
CA GLY A 164 15.67 -30.75 28.38
C GLY A 164 15.42 -32.06 29.16
#